data_a85717cd9b423118821ae6ba6945ed74
#
_entry.id   a85717cd9b423118821ae6ba6945ed74
#
_cell.length_a   1.000
_cell.length_b   1.000
_cell.length_c   1.000
_cell.angle_alpha   90.00
_cell.angle_beta   90.00
_cell.angle_gamma   90.00
#
_symmetry.space_group_name_H-M   'P 1'
#
loop_
_entity.id
_entity.type
_entity.pdbx_description
1 polymer ?
#
loop_
_entity_poly.entity_id
_entity_poly.type
_entity_poly.pdbx_seq_one_letter_code
_entity_poly.pdbx_strand_id
1 'polypeptide(L)'
;MSVDMSKHFSTSALIRFTLPTIAMMIFTSCYTIVDGFFVSNYAGKTALAAVNLIFPAVMILASVGMMIGTGGSALVAKTLGEGDRPRARRHFSLLIIFAFVVGSVLSLGGWFFMEPTATMLGATPGSQMHHDAALYGRMMMISLPFFILQYAFQSFFVTAGKPKYGFLVIVAAGVANILLDFLFVGVFGWGLPGAALATNIGELIGGGIPLVYFARKRSTHLYFVRPHLRWPVIGKACANGSSEMVTNIAMSLVGILYNWQLLRFIGEDGVAAYGVIMYTVMIFSAVFMGYSVGTSPLMSFQYGAQNHTEMRSLLWKSLGIIGVASIVMFLLGQWLAAPLSAIFVSYDAALLELTVSAYKLYALCFLFMGFAMYASAFFTALNNGLVSALISFLRTLVFQVAAVIVLPMLFGIDGIWLSVTVGDGLTCLVASTFMIALSGRYGYRKGGLSPKAKAKAENGD
;
A
#
# COMPACT_ATOMS: atom_id res chain seq x y z
N MET A 1 24.31 10.58 0.90
CA MET A 1 23.84 11.97 0.93
C MET A 1 22.32 11.99 1.00
N SER A 2 21.70 12.96 1.70
CA SER A 2 20.26 13.18 1.64
C SER A 2 19.94 13.90 0.33
N VAL A 3 18.87 13.48 -0.34
CA VAL A 3 18.39 14.17 -1.53
C VAL A 3 17.73 15.48 -1.09
N ASP A 4 18.14 16.58 -1.72
CA ASP A 4 17.56 17.90 -1.46
C ASP A 4 16.26 18.05 -2.26
N MET A 5 15.13 18.05 -1.55
CA MET A 5 13.79 18.14 -2.15
C MET A 5 13.43 19.53 -2.67
N SER A 6 14.27 20.55 -2.40
CA SER A 6 14.04 21.92 -2.89
C SER A 6 14.47 22.12 -4.34
N LYS A 7 15.27 21.21 -4.89
CA LYS A 7 15.82 21.32 -6.25
C LYS A 7 14.81 20.91 -7.30
N HIS A 8 15.05 21.37 -8.53
CA HIS A 8 14.30 20.91 -9.70
C HIS A 8 14.61 19.43 -10.00
N PHE A 9 13.56 18.63 -10.18
CA PHE A 9 13.68 17.21 -10.54
C PHE A 9 13.50 17.01 -12.05
N SER A 10 14.56 16.64 -12.75
CA SER A 10 14.43 16.07 -14.09
C SER A 10 13.71 14.71 -14.03
N THR A 11 13.17 14.22 -15.16
CA THR A 11 12.52 12.91 -15.22
C THR A 11 13.44 11.78 -14.73
N SER A 12 14.72 11.81 -15.13
CA SER A 12 15.71 10.82 -14.68
C SER A 12 15.99 10.92 -13.18
N ALA A 13 16.08 12.14 -12.62
CA ALA A 13 16.27 12.35 -11.18
C ALA A 13 15.07 11.85 -10.37
N LEU A 14 13.85 12.06 -10.88
CA LEU A 14 12.62 11.60 -10.28
C LEU A 14 12.55 10.07 -10.25
N ILE A 15 12.84 9.39 -11.36
CA ILE A 15 12.91 7.93 -11.42
C ILE A 15 13.98 7.40 -10.46
N ARG A 16 15.19 7.98 -10.46
CA ARG A 16 16.28 7.57 -9.56
C ARG A 16 15.93 7.74 -8.08
N PHE A 17 15.13 8.74 -7.76
CA PHE A 17 14.67 8.99 -6.40
C PHE A 17 13.60 7.98 -5.96
N THR A 18 12.67 7.64 -6.85
CA THR A 18 11.53 6.74 -6.55
C THR A 18 11.90 5.26 -6.69
N LEU A 19 12.94 4.92 -7.47
CA LEU A 19 13.36 3.54 -7.73
C LEU A 19 13.59 2.71 -6.44
N PRO A 20 14.25 3.24 -5.37
CA PRO A 20 14.38 2.48 -4.13
C PRO A 20 13.05 2.17 -3.45
N THR A 21 12.06 3.07 -3.56
CA THR A 21 10.72 2.87 -2.99
C THR A 21 9.93 1.84 -3.81
N ILE A 22 10.06 1.87 -5.13
CA ILE A 22 9.49 0.85 -6.02
C ILE A 22 10.10 -0.52 -5.70
N ALA A 23 11.43 -0.61 -5.64
CA ALA A 23 12.14 -1.84 -5.30
C ALA A 23 11.75 -2.36 -3.90
N MET A 24 11.54 -1.46 -2.93
CA MET A 24 11.06 -1.80 -1.60
C MET A 24 9.68 -2.47 -1.64
N MET A 25 8.73 -1.92 -2.40
CA MET A 25 7.37 -2.48 -2.51
C MET A 25 7.36 -3.80 -3.26
N ILE A 26 8.13 -3.93 -4.34
CA ILE A 26 8.29 -5.20 -5.07
C ILE A 26 8.89 -6.27 -4.15
N PHE A 27 9.95 -5.93 -3.42
CA PHE A 27 10.60 -6.88 -2.50
C PHE A 27 9.64 -7.30 -1.38
N THR A 28 8.84 -6.38 -0.84
CA THR A 28 7.78 -6.69 0.14
C THR A 28 6.79 -7.72 -0.42
N SER A 29 6.32 -7.51 -1.65
CA SER A 29 5.43 -8.46 -2.33
C SER A 29 6.08 -9.83 -2.52
N CYS A 30 7.35 -9.88 -2.93
CA CYS A 30 8.07 -11.12 -3.15
C CYS A 30 8.28 -11.92 -1.85
N TYR A 31 8.72 -11.28 -0.77
CA TYR A 31 8.96 -12.04 0.47
C TYR A 31 7.65 -12.53 1.09
N THR A 32 6.54 -11.81 0.95
CA THR A 32 5.23 -12.30 1.39
C THR A 32 4.80 -13.57 0.66
N ILE A 33 5.11 -13.68 -0.64
CA ILE A 33 4.86 -14.90 -1.44
C ILE A 33 5.75 -16.05 -0.92
N VAL A 34 7.00 -15.77 -0.59
CA VAL A 34 7.94 -16.79 -0.07
C VAL A 34 7.51 -17.27 1.32
N ASP A 35 7.06 -16.39 2.22
CA ASP A 35 6.50 -16.76 3.52
C ASP A 35 5.31 -17.72 3.35
N GLY A 36 4.36 -17.39 2.48
CA GLY A 36 3.24 -18.27 2.14
C GLY A 36 3.69 -19.63 1.59
N PHE A 37 4.79 -19.68 0.82
CA PHE A 37 5.36 -20.94 0.33
C PHE A 37 5.88 -21.82 1.48
N PHE A 38 6.58 -21.26 2.46
CA PHE A 38 7.05 -22.02 3.62
C PHE A 38 5.89 -22.55 4.46
N VAL A 39 4.88 -21.71 4.74
CA VAL A 39 3.68 -22.16 5.47
C VAL A 39 2.97 -23.30 4.73
N SER A 40 2.76 -23.15 3.42
CA SER A 40 2.07 -24.13 2.59
C SER A 40 2.77 -25.50 2.59
N ASN A 41 4.08 -25.51 2.40
CA ASN A 41 4.84 -26.74 2.15
C ASN A 41 5.26 -27.45 3.45
N TYR A 42 5.46 -26.72 4.55
CA TYR A 42 6.01 -27.29 5.78
C TYR A 42 5.05 -27.28 6.98
N ALA A 43 4.10 -26.32 7.05
CA ALA A 43 3.12 -26.29 8.13
C ALA A 43 1.80 -27.01 7.77
N GLY A 44 1.56 -27.27 6.48
CA GLY A 44 0.44 -28.06 5.99
C GLY A 44 -0.80 -27.23 5.59
N LYS A 45 -1.76 -27.91 4.96
CA LYS A 45 -2.95 -27.28 4.35
C LYS A 45 -3.82 -26.52 5.36
N THR A 46 -4.03 -27.09 6.55
CA THR A 46 -4.87 -26.50 7.60
C THR A 46 -4.24 -25.22 8.14
N ALA A 47 -2.92 -25.21 8.34
CA ALA A 47 -2.17 -24.03 8.77
C ALA A 47 -2.23 -22.92 7.74
N LEU A 48 -2.05 -23.24 6.45
CA LEU A 48 -2.18 -22.24 5.36
C LEU A 48 -3.60 -21.67 5.30
N ALA A 49 -4.63 -22.52 5.44
CA ALA A 49 -6.01 -22.06 5.47
C ALA A 49 -6.28 -21.14 6.67
N ALA A 50 -5.73 -21.47 7.84
CA ALA A 50 -5.84 -20.65 9.05
C ALA A 50 -5.16 -19.27 8.88
N VAL A 51 -3.95 -19.22 8.29
CA VAL A 51 -3.26 -17.97 7.98
C VAL A 51 -4.09 -17.12 7.01
N ASN A 52 -4.53 -17.70 5.89
CA ASN A 52 -5.32 -16.98 4.89
C ASN A 52 -6.65 -16.43 5.46
N LEU A 53 -7.23 -17.13 6.44
CA LEU A 53 -8.45 -16.69 7.11
C LEU A 53 -8.20 -15.46 8.00
N ILE A 54 -7.15 -15.48 8.83
CA ILE A 54 -6.93 -14.45 9.86
C ILE A 54 -6.11 -13.26 9.35
N PHE A 55 -5.28 -13.46 8.34
CA PHE A 55 -4.36 -12.43 7.81
C PHE A 55 -5.06 -11.13 7.37
N PRO A 56 -6.24 -11.14 6.72
CA PRO A 56 -6.97 -9.92 6.42
C PRO A 56 -7.31 -9.08 7.66
N ALA A 57 -7.65 -9.71 8.79
CA ALA A 57 -7.91 -8.99 10.04
C ALA A 57 -6.63 -8.34 10.59
N VAL A 58 -5.49 -9.04 10.56
CA VAL A 58 -4.19 -8.48 10.93
C VAL A 58 -3.82 -7.31 10.02
N MET A 59 -4.04 -7.42 8.70
CA MET A 59 -3.79 -6.36 7.73
C MET A 59 -4.65 -5.13 7.96
N ILE A 60 -5.91 -5.27 8.34
CA ILE A 60 -6.78 -4.15 8.72
C ILE A 60 -6.18 -3.38 9.90
N LEU A 61 -5.72 -4.07 10.94
CA LEU A 61 -5.06 -3.43 12.08
C LEU A 61 -3.73 -2.77 11.69
N ALA A 62 -2.92 -3.44 10.89
CA ALA A 62 -1.64 -2.92 10.39
C ALA A 62 -1.80 -1.71 9.45
N SER A 63 -2.94 -1.60 8.75
CA SER A 63 -3.24 -0.48 7.83
C SER A 63 -3.27 0.88 8.51
N VAL A 64 -3.42 0.92 9.85
CA VAL A 64 -3.22 2.13 10.65
C VAL A 64 -1.80 2.69 10.48
N GLY A 65 -0.81 1.83 10.32
CA GLY A 65 0.57 2.23 10.01
C GLY A 65 0.70 2.90 8.65
N MET A 66 0.01 2.37 7.63
CA MET A 66 -0.07 3.00 6.31
C MET A 66 -0.77 4.36 6.39
N MET A 67 -1.89 4.44 7.10
CA MET A 67 -2.64 5.69 7.30
C MET A 67 -1.75 6.77 7.93
N ILE A 68 -1.09 6.46 9.03
CA ILE A 68 -0.21 7.42 9.73
C ILE A 68 1.04 7.71 8.88
N GLY A 69 1.57 6.70 8.18
CA GLY A 69 2.74 6.82 7.33
C GLY A 69 2.51 7.77 6.16
N THR A 70 1.53 7.51 5.32
CA THR A 70 1.26 8.31 4.11
C THR A 70 0.72 9.70 4.46
N GLY A 71 -0.30 9.77 5.31
CA GLY A 71 -0.89 11.06 5.71
C GLY A 71 0.03 11.92 6.58
N GLY A 72 0.76 11.27 7.50
CA GLY A 72 1.71 11.95 8.37
C GLY A 72 2.97 12.41 7.63
N SER A 73 3.51 11.59 6.73
CA SER A 73 4.67 11.96 5.92
C SER A 73 4.37 13.16 5.01
N ALA A 74 3.18 13.21 4.40
CA ALA A 74 2.74 14.34 3.62
C ALA A 74 2.63 15.62 4.48
N LEU A 75 2.05 15.54 5.68
CA LEU A 75 1.97 16.67 6.61
C LEU A 75 3.35 17.18 7.03
N VAL A 76 4.27 16.26 7.37
CA VAL A 76 5.64 16.59 7.76
C VAL A 76 6.43 17.17 6.59
N ALA A 77 6.32 16.59 5.38
CA ALA A 77 6.97 17.09 4.18
C ALA A 77 6.50 18.50 3.81
N LYS A 78 5.20 18.77 3.91
CA LYS A 78 4.64 20.13 3.74
C LYS A 78 5.25 21.11 4.74
N THR A 79 5.31 20.74 6.02
CA THR A 79 5.90 21.60 7.07
C THR A 79 7.41 21.86 6.82
N LEU A 80 8.13 20.88 6.27
CA LEU A 80 9.51 21.06 5.81
C LEU A 80 9.61 22.06 4.64
N GLY A 81 8.66 21.99 3.69
CA GLY A 81 8.55 22.91 2.57
C GLY A 81 8.24 24.35 3.01
N GLU A 82 7.43 24.52 4.07
CA GLU A 82 7.15 25.81 4.73
C GLU A 82 8.41 26.41 5.41
N GLY A 83 9.52 25.64 5.50
CA GLY A 83 10.78 26.06 6.13
C GLY A 83 10.86 25.81 7.64
N ASP A 84 9.79 25.37 8.29
CA ASP A 84 9.75 25.16 9.74
C ASP A 84 10.23 23.75 10.12
N ARG A 85 11.54 23.53 10.06
CA ARG A 85 12.19 22.27 10.44
C ARG A 85 11.92 21.84 11.91
N PRO A 86 11.96 22.73 12.91
CA PRO A 86 11.65 22.36 14.29
C PRO A 86 10.23 21.82 14.45
N ARG A 87 9.24 22.44 13.78
CA ARG A 87 7.84 22.01 13.81
C ARG A 87 7.67 20.67 13.08
N ALA A 88 8.32 20.47 11.95
CA ALA A 88 8.29 19.20 11.23
C ALA A 88 8.83 18.04 12.08
N ARG A 89 9.92 18.24 12.84
CA ARG A 89 10.48 17.23 13.75
C ARG A 89 9.53 16.91 14.89
N ARG A 90 8.84 17.92 15.47
CA ARG A 90 7.83 17.67 16.51
C ARG A 90 6.65 16.87 15.97
N HIS A 91 6.16 17.20 14.78
CA HIS A 91 5.10 16.44 14.12
C HIS A 91 5.53 14.99 13.84
N PHE A 92 6.73 14.78 13.30
CA PHE A 92 7.30 13.45 13.08
C PHE A 92 7.36 12.63 14.38
N SER A 93 7.95 13.19 15.44
CA SER A 93 8.08 12.50 16.73
C SER A 93 6.72 12.17 17.35
N LEU A 94 5.75 13.10 17.27
CA LEU A 94 4.40 12.90 17.76
C LEU A 94 3.70 11.75 17.03
N LEU A 95 3.78 11.71 15.69
CA LEU A 95 3.10 10.72 14.86
C LEU A 95 3.69 9.32 15.05
N ILE A 96 5.01 9.18 15.20
CA ILE A 96 5.65 7.89 15.48
C ILE A 96 5.27 7.38 16.88
N ILE A 97 5.28 8.23 17.90
CA ILE A 97 4.85 7.83 19.25
C ILE A 97 3.36 7.44 19.23
N PHE A 98 2.53 8.22 18.55
CA PHE A 98 1.11 7.91 18.40
C PHE A 98 0.91 6.56 17.69
N ALA A 99 1.64 6.29 16.59
CA ALA A 99 1.59 5.01 15.88
C ALA A 99 1.96 3.84 16.79
N PHE A 100 3.02 3.98 17.60
CA PHE A 100 3.44 2.95 18.55
C PHE A 100 2.40 2.70 19.64
N VAL A 101 1.85 3.77 20.24
CA VAL A 101 0.83 3.66 21.29
C VAL A 101 -0.45 3.03 20.75
N VAL A 102 -0.95 3.48 19.60
CA VAL A 102 -2.14 2.90 18.98
C VAL A 102 -1.88 1.44 18.60
N GLY A 103 -0.72 1.13 18.02
CA GLY A 103 -0.30 -0.24 17.72
C GLY A 103 -0.29 -1.13 18.97
N SER A 104 0.21 -0.63 20.10
CA SER A 104 0.23 -1.37 21.36
C SER A 104 -1.19 -1.60 21.92
N VAL A 105 -2.06 -0.62 21.83
CA VAL A 105 -3.48 -0.75 22.24
C VAL A 105 -4.21 -1.76 21.35
N LEU A 106 -4.02 -1.68 20.03
CA LEU A 106 -4.61 -2.62 19.08
C LEU A 106 -4.03 -4.04 19.26
N SER A 107 -2.75 -4.16 19.59
CA SER A 107 -2.09 -5.43 19.91
C SER A 107 -2.73 -6.09 21.13
N LEU A 108 -2.88 -5.34 22.23
CA LEU A 108 -3.53 -5.84 23.43
C LEU A 108 -4.99 -6.22 23.17
N GLY A 109 -5.75 -5.37 22.51
CA GLY A 109 -7.14 -5.67 22.11
C GLY A 109 -7.22 -6.91 21.21
N GLY A 110 -6.43 -6.93 20.13
CA GLY A 110 -6.40 -8.05 19.19
C GLY A 110 -6.03 -9.38 19.84
N TRP A 111 -5.11 -9.39 20.80
CA TRP A 111 -4.75 -10.59 21.54
C TRP A 111 -5.96 -11.27 22.20
N PHE A 112 -6.83 -10.51 22.84
CA PHE A 112 -8.03 -11.04 23.50
C PHE A 112 -9.16 -11.39 22.53
N PHE A 113 -9.25 -10.69 21.39
CA PHE A 113 -10.34 -10.84 20.43
C PHE A 113 -10.04 -11.77 19.25
N MET A 114 -8.85 -12.43 19.18
CA MET A 114 -8.50 -13.28 18.03
C MET A 114 -9.39 -14.52 17.88
N GLU A 115 -9.79 -15.19 18.98
CA GLU A 115 -10.72 -16.33 18.89
C GLU A 115 -12.10 -15.93 18.36
N PRO A 116 -12.77 -14.90 18.92
CA PRO A 116 -14.01 -14.38 18.35
C PRO A 116 -13.83 -13.95 16.87
N THR A 117 -12.71 -13.33 16.52
CA THR A 117 -12.42 -12.93 15.14
C THR A 117 -12.31 -14.13 14.20
N ALA A 118 -11.60 -15.18 14.58
CA ALA A 118 -11.51 -16.41 13.81
C ALA A 118 -12.90 -17.06 13.58
N THR A 119 -13.74 -17.06 14.60
CA THR A 119 -15.13 -17.54 14.50
C THR A 119 -15.96 -16.67 13.53
N MET A 120 -15.88 -15.35 13.64
CA MET A 120 -16.59 -14.41 12.74
C MET A 120 -16.16 -14.57 11.28
N LEU A 121 -14.91 -14.91 11.04
CA LEU A 121 -14.36 -15.13 9.69
C LEU A 121 -14.70 -16.52 9.13
N GLY A 122 -15.37 -17.39 9.91
CA GLY A 122 -15.91 -18.67 9.44
C GLY A 122 -15.17 -19.92 9.93
N ALA A 123 -14.21 -19.80 10.85
CA ALA A 123 -13.62 -20.97 11.48
C ALA A 123 -14.60 -21.59 12.47
N THR A 124 -14.87 -22.90 12.32
CA THR A 124 -15.75 -23.63 13.24
C THR A 124 -15.10 -23.74 14.62
N PRO A 125 -15.75 -23.26 15.69
CA PRO A 125 -15.22 -23.35 17.04
C PRO A 125 -14.82 -24.78 17.40
N GLY A 126 -13.62 -24.93 18.01
CA GLY A 126 -13.07 -26.23 18.37
C GLY A 126 -12.39 -27.01 17.23
N SER A 127 -12.42 -26.52 15.99
CA SER A 127 -11.66 -27.09 14.88
C SER A 127 -10.16 -26.76 14.98
N GLN A 128 -9.29 -27.59 14.37
CA GLN A 128 -7.86 -27.32 14.28
C GLN A 128 -7.61 -25.99 13.58
N MET A 129 -8.35 -25.69 12.50
CA MET A 129 -8.24 -24.42 11.78
C MET A 129 -8.58 -23.22 12.68
N HIS A 130 -9.57 -23.32 13.55
CA HIS A 130 -9.92 -22.26 14.51
C HIS A 130 -8.78 -22.02 15.51
N HIS A 131 -8.23 -23.12 16.06
CA HIS A 131 -7.09 -23.05 16.99
C HIS A 131 -5.87 -22.41 16.32
N ASP A 132 -5.51 -22.87 15.12
CA ASP A 132 -4.36 -22.38 14.37
C ASP A 132 -4.53 -20.91 13.97
N ALA A 133 -5.73 -20.49 13.54
CA ALA A 133 -6.02 -19.10 13.19
C ALA A 133 -5.91 -18.17 14.40
N ALA A 134 -6.47 -18.58 15.54
CA ALA A 134 -6.38 -17.82 16.79
C ALA A 134 -4.94 -17.73 17.30
N LEU A 135 -4.19 -18.85 17.25
CA LEU A 135 -2.79 -18.89 17.65
C LEU A 135 -1.92 -17.97 16.78
N TYR A 136 -2.00 -18.11 15.45
CA TYR A 136 -1.26 -17.28 14.51
C TYR A 136 -1.60 -15.80 14.69
N GLY A 137 -2.88 -15.46 14.74
CA GLY A 137 -3.35 -14.10 14.97
C GLY A 137 -2.83 -13.51 16.28
N ARG A 138 -2.86 -14.26 17.38
CA ARG A 138 -2.26 -13.81 18.66
C ARG A 138 -0.77 -13.58 18.56
N MET A 139 -0.04 -14.47 17.91
CA MET A 139 1.41 -14.28 17.71
C MET A 139 1.70 -13.02 16.89
N MET A 140 0.92 -12.75 15.84
CA MET A 140 1.05 -11.51 15.04
C MET A 140 0.74 -10.25 15.86
N MET A 141 -0.10 -10.35 16.91
CA MET A 141 -0.36 -9.20 17.79
C MET A 141 0.89 -8.78 18.58
N ILE A 142 1.83 -9.68 18.89
CA ILE A 142 3.05 -9.36 19.63
C ILE A 142 3.89 -8.32 18.89
N SER A 143 4.03 -8.46 17.57
CA SER A 143 4.82 -7.58 16.73
C SER A 143 4.01 -6.45 16.07
N LEU A 144 2.69 -6.43 16.20
CA LEU A 144 1.82 -5.45 15.55
C LEU A 144 2.27 -3.98 15.74
N PRO A 145 2.74 -3.52 16.93
CA PRO A 145 3.26 -2.16 17.09
C PRO A 145 4.45 -1.87 16.15
N PHE A 146 5.32 -2.84 15.96
CA PHE A 146 6.48 -2.73 15.06
C PHE A 146 6.09 -2.84 13.61
N PHE A 147 5.09 -3.64 13.29
CA PHE A 147 4.52 -3.73 11.95
C PHE A 147 3.89 -2.39 11.51
N ILE A 148 3.11 -1.76 12.38
CA ILE A 148 2.57 -0.41 12.19
C ILE A 148 3.71 0.61 11.99
N LEU A 149 4.75 0.54 12.81
CA LEU A 149 5.93 1.40 12.67
C LEU A 149 6.68 1.15 11.36
N GLN A 150 6.83 -0.10 10.94
CA GLN A 150 7.47 -0.45 9.67
C GLN A 150 6.78 0.25 8.48
N TYR A 151 5.44 0.18 8.40
CA TYR A 151 4.68 0.89 7.36
C TYR A 151 4.82 2.41 7.46
N ALA A 152 4.76 2.97 8.66
CA ALA A 152 4.96 4.40 8.85
C ALA A 152 6.35 4.85 8.41
N PHE A 153 7.40 4.13 8.80
CA PHE A 153 8.78 4.49 8.46
C PHE A 153 9.12 4.35 6.97
N GLN A 154 8.45 3.46 6.22
CA GLN A 154 8.60 3.40 4.77
C GLN A 154 8.37 4.77 4.13
N SER A 155 7.30 5.47 4.51
CA SER A 155 6.99 6.81 4.01
C SER A 155 7.90 7.89 4.62
N PHE A 156 8.25 7.79 5.89
CA PHE A 156 9.10 8.78 6.55
C PHE A 156 10.57 8.74 6.10
N PHE A 157 11.10 7.60 5.66
CA PHE A 157 12.42 7.56 5.04
C PHE A 157 12.45 8.34 3.73
N VAL A 158 11.38 8.30 2.94
CA VAL A 158 11.25 9.09 1.73
C VAL A 158 11.20 10.58 2.07
N THR A 159 10.40 10.97 3.06
CA THR A 159 10.31 12.35 3.57
C THR A 159 11.63 12.87 4.14
N ALA A 160 12.44 11.99 4.73
CA ALA A 160 13.79 12.32 5.20
C ALA A 160 14.83 12.45 4.06
N GLY A 161 14.43 12.25 2.79
CA GLY A 161 15.33 12.22 1.62
C GLY A 161 16.25 11.01 1.60
N LYS A 162 15.84 9.91 2.24
CA LYS A 162 16.64 8.69 2.43
C LYS A 162 15.92 7.40 1.97
N PRO A 163 15.28 7.36 0.79
CA PRO A 163 14.52 6.19 0.35
C PRO A 163 15.37 4.92 0.25
N LYS A 164 16.66 5.03 -0.06
CA LYS A 164 17.60 3.90 -0.09
C LYS A 164 17.75 3.21 1.28
N TYR A 165 17.74 3.98 2.38
CA TYR A 165 17.78 3.39 3.73
C TYR A 165 16.49 2.67 4.07
N GLY A 166 15.33 3.22 3.68
CA GLY A 166 14.05 2.52 3.80
C GLY A 166 14.07 1.17 3.08
N PHE A 167 14.54 1.15 1.83
CA PHE A 167 14.72 -0.08 1.07
C PHE A 167 15.64 -1.09 1.78
N LEU A 168 16.83 -0.66 2.25
CA LEU A 168 17.77 -1.55 2.94
C LEU A 168 17.20 -2.14 4.23
N VAL A 169 16.42 -1.37 5.00
CA VAL A 169 15.76 -1.87 6.21
C VAL A 169 14.74 -2.96 5.87
N ILE A 170 13.91 -2.74 4.84
CA ILE A 170 12.92 -3.72 4.41
C ILE A 170 13.59 -4.98 3.84
N VAL A 171 14.68 -4.84 3.08
CA VAL A 171 15.45 -5.98 2.61
C VAL A 171 16.04 -6.76 3.80
N ALA A 172 16.59 -6.08 4.80
CA ALA A 172 17.11 -6.75 5.99
C ALA A 172 16.00 -7.49 6.77
N ALA A 173 14.82 -6.87 6.92
CA ALA A 173 13.67 -7.48 7.56
C ALA A 173 13.17 -8.72 6.80
N GLY A 174 12.98 -8.61 5.47
CA GLY A 174 12.48 -9.71 4.65
C GLY A 174 13.49 -10.84 4.48
N VAL A 175 14.79 -10.54 4.34
CA VAL A 175 15.84 -11.58 4.31
C VAL A 175 15.91 -12.30 5.65
N ALA A 176 15.83 -11.58 6.78
CA ALA A 176 15.78 -12.21 8.10
C ALA A 176 14.55 -13.11 8.24
N ASN A 177 13.37 -12.65 7.81
CA ASN A 177 12.15 -13.45 7.82
C ASN A 177 12.33 -14.74 6.99
N ILE A 178 12.78 -14.66 5.73
CA ILE A 178 13.00 -15.84 4.86
C ILE A 178 13.98 -16.83 5.48
N LEU A 179 15.11 -16.34 6.03
CA LEU A 179 16.12 -17.20 6.66
C LEU A 179 15.56 -17.88 7.93
N LEU A 180 14.77 -17.16 8.70
CA LEU A 180 14.13 -17.68 9.92
C LEU A 180 12.98 -18.65 9.60
N ASP A 181 12.21 -18.42 8.52
CA ASP A 181 11.23 -19.38 8.03
C ASP A 181 11.91 -20.70 7.64
N PHE A 182 12.99 -20.60 6.85
CA PHE A 182 13.78 -21.79 6.53
C PHE A 182 14.27 -22.51 7.81
N LEU A 183 14.76 -21.77 8.80
CA LEU A 183 15.30 -22.36 10.02
C LEU A 183 14.18 -22.93 10.93
N PHE A 184 13.15 -22.14 11.24
CA PHE A 184 12.14 -22.51 12.23
C PHE A 184 11.10 -23.47 11.65
N VAL A 185 10.70 -23.25 10.40
CA VAL A 185 9.66 -24.07 9.76
C VAL A 185 10.31 -25.24 8.99
N GLY A 186 11.36 -24.98 8.21
CA GLY A 186 12.00 -25.99 7.38
C GLY A 186 12.92 -26.95 8.15
N VAL A 187 13.80 -26.42 9.02
CA VAL A 187 14.80 -27.23 9.74
C VAL A 187 14.29 -27.73 11.09
N PHE A 188 13.75 -26.84 11.92
CA PHE A 188 13.28 -27.20 13.27
C PHE A 188 11.89 -27.83 13.28
N GLY A 189 11.11 -27.69 12.19
CA GLY A 189 9.78 -28.27 12.09
C GLY A 189 8.75 -27.67 13.06
N TRP A 190 8.94 -26.39 13.46
CA TRP A 190 8.02 -25.71 14.39
C TRP A 190 6.68 -25.35 13.74
N GLY A 191 6.49 -25.62 12.45
CA GLY A 191 5.23 -25.38 11.74
C GLY A 191 4.75 -23.94 11.81
N LEU A 192 3.45 -23.75 12.04
CA LEU A 192 2.81 -22.43 12.07
C LEU A 192 3.38 -21.46 13.12
N PRO A 193 3.66 -21.86 14.37
CA PRO A 193 4.34 -20.99 15.34
C PRO A 193 5.72 -20.52 14.88
N GLY A 194 6.46 -21.36 14.17
CA GLY A 194 7.75 -21.01 13.59
C GLY A 194 7.64 -19.90 12.57
N ALA A 195 6.69 -20.00 11.65
CA ALA A 195 6.42 -18.96 10.64
C ALA A 195 5.99 -17.63 11.29
N ALA A 196 5.06 -17.68 12.26
CA ALA A 196 4.65 -16.48 12.98
C ALA A 196 5.82 -15.81 13.72
N LEU A 197 6.72 -16.59 14.33
CA LEU A 197 7.89 -16.05 15.03
C LEU A 197 8.89 -15.43 14.04
N ALA A 198 9.13 -16.04 12.89
CA ALA A 198 9.98 -15.50 11.84
C ALA A 198 9.46 -14.15 11.33
N THR A 199 8.16 -14.06 11.08
CA THR A 199 7.48 -12.82 10.68
C THR A 199 7.60 -11.75 11.76
N ASN A 200 7.35 -12.10 13.03
CA ASN A 200 7.48 -11.17 14.16
C ASN A 200 8.90 -10.58 14.28
N ILE A 201 9.93 -11.39 14.09
CA ILE A 201 11.33 -10.93 14.12
C ILE A 201 11.59 -10.01 12.91
N GLY A 202 11.08 -10.34 11.73
CA GLY A 202 11.15 -9.48 10.55
C GLY A 202 10.53 -8.11 10.80
N GLU A 203 9.33 -8.06 11.38
CA GLU A 203 8.63 -6.82 11.72
C GLU A 203 9.36 -6.01 12.81
N LEU A 204 9.94 -6.69 13.81
CA LEU A 204 10.80 -6.08 14.82
C LEU A 204 12.01 -5.39 14.19
N ILE A 205 12.64 -6.02 13.21
CA ILE A 205 13.75 -5.44 12.44
C ILE A 205 13.25 -4.24 11.64
N GLY A 206 12.15 -4.41 10.90
CA GLY A 206 11.56 -3.39 10.03
C GLY A 206 11.07 -2.15 10.76
N GLY A 207 10.50 -2.29 11.95
CA GLY A 207 10.05 -1.20 12.81
C GLY A 207 11.10 -0.69 13.78
N GLY A 208 11.96 -1.57 14.31
CA GLY A 208 12.94 -1.26 15.35
C GLY A 208 14.20 -0.54 14.82
N ILE A 209 14.78 -0.99 13.71
CA ILE A 209 15.96 -0.33 13.13
C ILE A 209 15.71 1.16 12.83
N PRO A 210 14.57 1.56 12.23
CA PRO A 210 14.26 2.97 12.03
C PRO A 210 14.16 3.78 13.32
N LEU A 211 13.64 3.20 14.41
CA LEU A 211 13.61 3.88 15.72
C LEU A 211 15.03 4.28 16.17
N VAL A 212 15.97 3.33 16.08
CA VAL A 212 17.39 3.58 16.43
C VAL A 212 18.01 4.58 15.44
N TYR A 213 17.68 4.49 14.17
CA TYR A 213 18.19 5.39 13.13
C TYR A 213 17.80 6.85 13.39
N PHE A 214 16.53 7.11 13.65
CA PHE A 214 15.99 8.45 13.87
C PHE A 214 16.23 8.97 15.31
N ALA A 215 16.58 8.11 16.27
CA ALA A 215 17.01 8.52 17.60
C ALA A 215 18.34 9.29 17.59
N ARG A 216 19.20 9.03 16.60
CA ARG A 216 20.51 9.68 16.50
C ARG A 216 20.39 10.99 15.71
N LYS A 217 20.93 12.10 16.25
CA LYS A 217 21.09 13.38 15.53
C LYS A 217 22.12 13.19 14.42
N ARG A 218 21.68 12.81 13.24
CA ARG A 218 22.49 12.69 12.04
C ARG A 218 22.22 13.84 11.07
N SER A 219 22.91 13.86 9.93
CA SER A 219 22.74 14.82 8.83
C SER A 219 21.39 14.71 8.08
N THR A 220 20.35 14.21 8.74
CA THR A 220 18.99 14.14 8.20
C THR A 220 18.14 15.29 8.75
N HIS A 221 17.18 15.75 7.95
CA HIS A 221 16.27 16.80 8.37
C HIS A 221 15.31 16.34 9.49
N LEU A 222 15.08 15.02 9.63
CA LEU A 222 14.21 14.42 10.63
C LEU A 222 15.03 13.61 11.65
N TYR A 223 14.74 13.81 12.92
CA TYR A 223 15.18 13.02 14.07
C TYR A 223 14.21 13.25 15.23
N PHE A 224 14.23 12.36 16.24
CA PHE A 224 13.33 12.50 17.38
C PHE A 224 13.67 13.70 18.25
N VAL A 225 12.63 14.44 18.59
CA VAL A 225 12.64 15.55 19.56
C VAL A 225 11.49 15.35 20.53
N ARG A 226 11.51 16.06 21.66
CA ARG A 226 10.37 16.02 22.60
C ARG A 226 9.10 16.46 21.89
N PRO A 227 8.09 15.58 21.76
CA PRO A 227 6.84 15.93 21.11
C PRO A 227 5.99 16.80 22.01
N HIS A 228 5.16 17.63 21.39
CA HIS A 228 4.04 18.29 22.08
C HIS A 228 2.77 17.64 21.58
N LEU A 229 1.95 17.11 22.47
CA LEU A 229 0.68 16.51 22.10
C LEU A 229 -0.23 17.59 21.46
N ARG A 230 -0.58 17.35 20.20
CA ARG A 230 -1.46 18.21 19.40
C ARG A 230 -2.45 17.35 18.63
N TRP A 231 -3.62 17.13 19.20
CA TRP A 231 -4.69 16.34 18.59
C TRP A 231 -5.04 16.76 17.15
N PRO A 232 -5.07 18.09 16.80
CA PRO A 232 -5.32 18.50 15.41
C PRO A 232 -4.27 18.00 14.40
N VAL A 233 -3.02 17.78 14.82
CA VAL A 233 -1.96 17.23 13.97
C VAL A 233 -2.22 15.77 13.69
N ILE A 234 -2.55 15.00 14.72
CA ILE A 234 -2.91 13.58 14.63
C ILE A 234 -4.15 13.41 13.75
N GLY A 235 -5.22 14.17 14.04
CA GLY A 235 -6.46 14.10 13.25
C GLY A 235 -6.25 14.44 11.78
N LYS A 236 -5.44 15.46 11.46
CA LYS A 236 -5.10 15.80 10.07
C LYS A 236 -4.28 14.70 9.39
N ALA A 237 -3.31 14.10 10.07
CA ALA A 237 -2.53 13.01 9.52
C ALA A 237 -3.39 11.77 9.25
N CYS A 238 -4.22 11.36 10.21
CA CYS A 238 -5.15 10.24 10.05
C CYS A 238 -6.17 10.50 8.93
N ALA A 239 -6.82 11.67 8.92
CA ALA A 239 -7.76 12.03 7.87
C ALA A 239 -7.09 12.07 6.48
N ASN A 240 -5.84 12.55 6.40
CA ASN A 240 -5.11 12.63 5.13
C ASN A 240 -4.66 11.26 4.61
N GLY A 241 -4.36 10.31 5.50
CA GLY A 241 -3.96 8.95 5.13
C GLY A 241 -5.11 7.92 5.17
N SER A 242 -6.33 8.34 5.48
CA SER A 242 -7.49 7.43 5.58
C SER A 242 -7.80 6.69 4.28
N SER A 243 -7.40 7.23 3.13
CA SER A 243 -7.49 6.56 1.83
C SER A 243 -6.81 5.20 1.79
N GLU A 244 -5.65 5.05 2.44
CA GLU A 244 -4.91 3.79 2.49
C GLU A 244 -5.64 2.75 3.35
N MET A 245 -6.17 3.16 4.50
CA MET A 245 -6.96 2.28 5.37
C MET A 245 -8.25 1.84 4.68
N VAL A 246 -8.97 2.77 4.05
CA VAL A 246 -10.18 2.47 3.28
C VAL A 246 -9.87 1.47 2.16
N THR A 247 -8.78 1.67 1.42
CA THR A 247 -8.36 0.77 0.34
C THR A 247 -8.10 -0.65 0.87
N ASN A 248 -7.37 -0.80 1.98
CA ASN A 248 -7.05 -2.13 2.53
C ASN A 248 -8.29 -2.88 3.02
N ILE A 249 -9.20 -2.19 3.74
CA ILE A 249 -10.47 -2.78 4.18
C ILE A 249 -11.31 -3.20 2.97
N ALA A 250 -11.42 -2.32 1.98
CA ALA A 250 -12.22 -2.54 0.79
C ALA A 250 -11.67 -3.69 -0.07
N MET A 251 -10.34 -3.82 -0.21
CA MET A 251 -9.74 -4.93 -0.95
C MET A 251 -10.12 -6.30 -0.38
N SER A 252 -10.17 -6.42 0.95
CA SER A 252 -10.61 -7.67 1.61
C SER A 252 -12.06 -8.01 1.27
N LEU A 253 -12.96 -7.01 1.31
CA LEU A 253 -14.38 -7.19 0.97
C LEU A 253 -14.57 -7.53 -0.51
N VAL A 254 -13.87 -6.84 -1.39
CA VAL A 254 -13.91 -7.07 -2.84
C VAL A 254 -13.38 -8.44 -3.19
N GLY A 255 -12.30 -8.90 -2.53
CA GLY A 255 -11.76 -10.25 -2.71
C GLY A 255 -12.78 -11.35 -2.38
N ILE A 256 -13.53 -11.20 -1.29
CA ILE A 256 -14.61 -12.13 -0.93
C ILE A 256 -15.70 -12.14 -2.02
N LEU A 257 -16.10 -10.97 -2.50
CA LEU A 257 -17.13 -10.83 -3.52
C LEU A 257 -16.68 -11.44 -4.87
N TYR A 258 -15.41 -11.26 -5.23
CA TYR A 258 -14.82 -11.89 -6.42
C TYR A 258 -14.88 -13.41 -6.33
N ASN A 259 -14.43 -13.99 -5.23
CA ASN A 259 -14.46 -15.43 -5.03
C ASN A 259 -15.90 -15.97 -5.07
N TRP A 260 -16.87 -15.26 -4.49
CA TRP A 260 -18.27 -15.65 -4.56
C TRP A 260 -18.82 -15.66 -5.99
N GLN A 261 -18.52 -14.62 -6.80
CA GLN A 261 -18.93 -14.57 -8.19
C GLN A 261 -18.24 -15.66 -9.04
N LEU A 262 -16.95 -15.89 -8.83
CA LEU A 262 -16.20 -16.92 -9.55
C LEU A 262 -16.76 -18.32 -9.24
N LEU A 263 -17.03 -18.62 -7.98
CA LEU A 263 -17.66 -19.89 -7.59
C LEU A 263 -19.03 -20.08 -8.24
N ARG A 264 -19.81 -19.02 -8.34
CA ARG A 264 -21.16 -19.05 -8.93
C ARG A 264 -21.14 -19.28 -10.44
N PHE A 265 -20.21 -18.64 -11.18
CA PHE A 265 -20.21 -18.65 -12.65
C PHE A 265 -19.27 -19.69 -13.27
N ILE A 266 -18.19 -20.05 -12.59
CA ILE A 266 -17.14 -20.93 -13.13
C ILE A 266 -16.90 -22.14 -12.22
N GLY A 267 -17.11 -22.01 -10.92
CA GLY A 267 -16.74 -23.00 -9.91
C GLY A 267 -15.33 -22.83 -9.38
N GLU A 268 -14.74 -23.94 -8.89
CA GLU A 268 -13.41 -23.95 -8.26
C GLU A 268 -12.30 -23.52 -9.23
N ASP A 269 -12.41 -23.85 -10.51
CA ASP A 269 -11.43 -23.48 -11.53
C ASP A 269 -11.30 -21.94 -11.69
N GLY A 270 -12.41 -21.23 -11.56
CA GLY A 270 -12.39 -19.76 -11.58
C GLY A 270 -11.61 -19.15 -10.41
N VAL A 271 -11.76 -19.72 -9.22
CA VAL A 271 -11.02 -19.29 -8.03
C VAL A 271 -9.54 -19.63 -8.15
N ALA A 272 -9.21 -20.80 -8.70
CA ALA A 272 -7.83 -21.19 -8.98
C ALA A 272 -7.15 -20.24 -9.97
N ALA A 273 -7.82 -19.95 -11.10
CA ALA A 273 -7.35 -18.99 -12.09
C ALA A 273 -7.11 -17.60 -11.50
N TYR A 274 -8.04 -17.11 -10.67
CA TYR A 274 -7.92 -15.83 -9.97
C TYR A 274 -6.72 -15.80 -9.03
N GLY A 275 -6.47 -16.88 -8.30
CA GLY A 275 -5.29 -17.00 -7.44
C GLY A 275 -3.97 -16.81 -8.20
N VAL A 276 -3.84 -17.43 -9.38
CA VAL A 276 -2.65 -17.26 -10.24
C VAL A 276 -2.49 -15.82 -10.72
N ILE A 277 -3.60 -15.17 -11.12
CA ILE A 277 -3.59 -13.78 -11.56
C ILE A 277 -3.16 -12.85 -10.43
N MET A 278 -3.64 -13.09 -9.20
CA MET A 278 -3.35 -12.25 -8.04
C MET A 278 -1.86 -12.17 -7.69
N TYR A 279 -1.07 -13.22 -7.89
CA TYR A 279 0.39 -13.15 -7.67
C TYR A 279 1.05 -12.08 -8.55
N THR A 280 0.64 -12.00 -9.81
CA THR A 280 1.18 -10.98 -10.73
C THR A 280 0.65 -9.58 -10.39
N VAL A 281 -0.64 -9.47 -10.09
CA VAL A 281 -1.26 -8.20 -9.68
C VAL A 281 -0.55 -7.63 -8.47
N MET A 282 -0.17 -8.46 -7.50
CA MET A 282 0.55 -8.05 -6.30
C MET A 282 1.91 -7.42 -6.64
N ILE A 283 2.66 -8.00 -7.57
CA ILE A 283 3.98 -7.46 -7.99
C ILE A 283 3.81 -6.20 -8.84
N PHE A 284 2.88 -6.19 -9.80
CA PHE A 284 2.69 -5.05 -10.70
C PHE A 284 2.09 -3.84 -9.99
N SER A 285 1.13 -4.05 -9.08
CA SER A 285 0.58 -2.98 -8.23
C SER A 285 1.63 -2.37 -7.31
N ALA A 286 2.61 -3.17 -6.84
CA ALA A 286 3.72 -2.70 -6.03
C ALA A 286 4.58 -1.65 -6.75
N VAL A 287 4.70 -1.74 -8.09
CA VAL A 287 5.41 -0.72 -8.89
C VAL A 287 4.69 0.62 -8.82
N PHE A 288 3.37 0.64 -9.03
CA PHE A 288 2.56 1.85 -8.99
C PHE A 288 2.48 2.43 -7.57
N MET A 289 2.31 1.57 -6.57
CA MET A 289 2.29 1.98 -5.17
C MET A 289 3.64 2.55 -4.73
N GLY A 290 4.74 1.88 -5.08
CA GLY A 290 6.09 2.35 -4.77
C GLY A 290 6.41 3.69 -5.41
N TYR A 291 5.98 3.91 -6.65
CA TYR A 291 6.11 5.21 -7.31
C TYR A 291 5.28 6.29 -6.60
N SER A 292 4.02 5.99 -6.26
CA SER A 292 3.11 6.91 -5.59
C SER A 292 3.62 7.33 -4.20
N VAL A 293 4.04 6.37 -3.39
CA VAL A 293 4.63 6.62 -2.06
C VAL A 293 5.95 7.38 -2.18
N GLY A 294 6.75 7.06 -3.21
CA GLY A 294 8.03 7.73 -3.46
C GLY A 294 7.90 9.20 -3.88
N THR A 295 6.87 9.54 -4.65
CA THR A 295 6.66 10.91 -5.14
C THR A 295 5.86 11.80 -4.17
N SER A 296 5.02 11.21 -3.32
CA SER A 296 4.12 11.95 -2.42
C SER A 296 4.84 12.98 -1.54
N PRO A 297 5.96 12.67 -0.84
CA PRO A 297 6.68 13.66 -0.04
C PRO A 297 7.31 14.79 -0.87
N LEU A 298 7.75 14.52 -2.10
CA LEU A 298 8.28 15.56 -2.99
C LEU A 298 7.18 16.56 -3.36
N MET A 299 6.02 16.06 -3.78
CA MET A 299 4.87 16.87 -4.11
C MET A 299 4.40 17.70 -2.91
N SER A 300 4.35 17.08 -1.73
CA SER A 300 3.93 17.71 -0.48
C SER A 300 4.90 18.80 -0.02
N PHE A 301 6.22 18.57 -0.19
CA PHE A 301 7.26 19.56 0.08
C PHE A 301 7.11 20.79 -0.82
N GLN A 302 6.97 20.59 -2.13
CA GLN A 302 6.80 21.69 -3.10
C GLN A 302 5.50 22.46 -2.85
N TYR A 303 4.44 21.76 -2.43
CA TYR A 303 3.20 22.40 -2.01
C TYR A 303 3.39 23.28 -0.78
N GLY A 304 4.14 22.81 0.24
CA GLY A 304 4.50 23.59 1.41
C GLY A 304 5.37 24.81 1.08
N ALA A 305 6.31 24.65 0.16
CA ALA A 305 7.19 25.71 -0.34
C ALA A 305 6.48 26.69 -1.29
N GLN A 306 5.19 26.48 -1.63
CA GLN A 306 4.42 27.27 -2.60
C GLN A 306 5.05 27.32 -3.99
N ASN A 307 5.85 26.30 -4.34
CA ASN A 307 6.52 26.20 -5.65
C ASN A 307 5.59 25.53 -6.68
N HIS A 308 4.62 26.27 -7.16
CA HIS A 308 3.60 25.78 -8.09
C HIS A 308 4.16 25.31 -9.43
N THR A 309 5.28 25.93 -9.87
CA THR A 309 5.96 25.56 -11.12
C THR A 309 6.53 24.15 -11.03
N GLU A 310 7.22 23.84 -9.93
CA GLU A 310 7.77 22.50 -9.72
C GLU A 310 6.68 21.47 -9.44
N MET A 311 5.64 21.79 -8.67
CA MET A 311 4.47 20.94 -8.46
C MET A 311 3.85 20.51 -9.80
N ARG A 312 3.66 21.45 -10.70
CA ARG A 312 3.13 21.18 -12.03
C ARG A 312 4.07 20.31 -12.87
N SER A 313 5.37 20.62 -12.84
CA SER A 313 6.41 19.84 -13.52
C SER A 313 6.41 18.38 -13.03
N LEU A 314 6.38 18.17 -11.70
CA LEU A 314 6.31 16.86 -11.07
C LEU A 314 5.03 16.11 -11.46
N LEU A 315 3.87 16.77 -11.46
CA LEU A 315 2.60 16.15 -11.84
C LEU A 315 2.66 15.61 -13.27
N TRP A 316 3.04 16.43 -14.24
CA TRP A 316 3.07 16.01 -15.65
C TRP A 316 4.12 14.94 -15.92
N LYS A 317 5.30 15.03 -15.29
CA LYS A 317 6.33 14.00 -15.37
C LYS A 317 5.84 12.69 -14.78
N SER A 318 5.15 12.76 -13.64
CA SER A 318 4.59 11.56 -12.98
C SER A 318 3.51 10.90 -13.83
N LEU A 319 2.59 11.68 -14.41
CA LEU A 319 1.57 11.14 -15.31
C LEU A 319 2.21 10.48 -16.54
N GLY A 320 3.26 11.06 -17.09
CA GLY A 320 4.01 10.47 -18.20
C GLY A 320 4.72 9.16 -17.82
N ILE A 321 5.40 9.13 -16.67
CA ILE A 321 6.07 7.92 -16.16
C ILE A 321 5.05 6.80 -15.90
N ILE A 322 3.92 7.13 -15.25
CA ILE A 322 2.85 6.16 -14.97
C ILE A 322 2.24 5.67 -16.27
N GLY A 323 2.02 6.55 -17.26
CA GLY A 323 1.49 6.16 -18.57
C GLY A 323 2.39 5.14 -19.28
N VAL A 324 3.71 5.39 -19.30
CA VAL A 324 4.68 4.45 -19.85
C VAL A 324 4.68 3.15 -19.04
N ALA A 325 4.72 3.22 -17.71
CA ALA A 325 4.70 2.05 -16.84
C ALA A 325 3.40 1.24 -17.03
N SER A 326 2.25 1.88 -17.17
CA SER A 326 0.95 1.23 -17.41
C SER A 326 0.95 0.44 -18.72
N ILE A 327 1.47 1.04 -19.80
CA ILE A 327 1.58 0.34 -21.09
C ILE A 327 2.56 -0.84 -21.00
N VAL A 328 3.72 -0.64 -20.36
CA VAL A 328 4.71 -1.71 -20.17
C VAL A 328 4.12 -2.85 -19.35
N MET A 329 3.44 -2.56 -18.23
CA MET A 329 2.82 -3.60 -17.38
C MET A 329 1.68 -4.32 -18.10
N PHE A 330 0.89 -3.61 -18.90
CA PHE A 330 -0.12 -4.24 -19.75
C PHE A 330 0.50 -5.20 -20.76
N LEU A 331 1.52 -4.77 -21.51
CA LEU A 331 2.21 -5.60 -22.51
C LEU A 331 2.90 -6.79 -21.85
N LEU A 332 3.56 -6.59 -20.70
CA LEU A 332 4.14 -7.68 -19.92
C LEU A 332 3.07 -8.64 -19.43
N GLY A 333 1.91 -8.15 -18.98
CA GLY A 333 0.79 -8.97 -18.56
C GLY A 333 0.26 -9.84 -19.70
N GLN A 334 0.12 -9.29 -20.93
CA GLN A 334 -0.29 -10.04 -22.10
C GLN A 334 0.74 -11.13 -22.49
N TRP A 335 2.02 -10.78 -22.42
CA TRP A 335 3.11 -11.71 -22.79
C TRP A 335 3.33 -12.79 -21.74
N LEU A 336 3.26 -12.44 -20.44
CA LEU A 336 3.47 -13.36 -19.32
C LEU A 336 2.25 -14.24 -19.02
N ALA A 337 1.07 -13.95 -19.58
CA ALA A 337 -0.16 -14.70 -19.29
C ALA A 337 0.01 -16.21 -19.47
N ALA A 338 0.54 -16.65 -20.62
CA ALA A 338 0.73 -18.06 -20.89
C ALA A 338 1.85 -18.71 -20.05
N PRO A 339 3.10 -18.18 -20.00
CA PRO A 339 4.16 -18.82 -19.23
C PRO A 339 3.90 -18.83 -17.72
N LEU A 340 3.33 -17.76 -17.15
CA LEU A 340 3.01 -17.74 -15.72
C LEU A 340 1.86 -18.69 -15.37
N SER A 341 0.80 -18.74 -16.18
CA SER A 341 -0.28 -19.71 -15.98
C SER A 341 0.23 -21.13 -16.04
N ALA A 342 1.13 -21.44 -16.99
CA ALA A 342 1.72 -22.77 -17.14
C ALA A 342 2.53 -23.21 -15.91
N ILE A 343 3.19 -22.30 -15.20
CA ILE A 343 3.93 -22.63 -13.96
C ILE A 343 3.00 -23.22 -12.88
N PHE A 344 1.76 -22.70 -12.79
CA PHE A 344 0.84 -23.03 -11.69
C PHE A 344 -0.19 -24.09 -12.07
N VAL A 345 -0.66 -24.12 -13.32
CA VAL A 345 -1.85 -24.93 -13.72
C VAL A 345 -1.62 -25.76 -14.97
N SER A 346 -0.36 -26.10 -15.32
CA SER A 346 -0.04 -26.94 -16.49
C SER A 346 -0.53 -28.38 -16.40
N TYR A 347 -0.95 -28.83 -15.24
CA TYR A 347 -1.50 -30.17 -15.00
C TYR A 347 -2.91 -30.37 -15.58
N ASP A 348 -3.63 -29.29 -15.89
CA ASP A 348 -4.98 -29.31 -16.48
C ASP A 348 -5.04 -28.34 -17.67
N ALA A 349 -5.26 -28.87 -18.87
CA ALA A 349 -5.27 -28.09 -20.09
C ALA A 349 -6.46 -27.13 -20.18
N ALA A 350 -7.63 -27.51 -19.67
CA ALA A 350 -8.82 -26.65 -19.68
C ALA A 350 -8.66 -25.49 -18.69
N LEU A 351 -8.16 -25.77 -17.49
CA LEU A 351 -7.86 -24.76 -16.50
C LEU A 351 -6.76 -23.79 -16.98
N LEU A 352 -5.75 -24.29 -17.69
CA LEU A 352 -4.69 -23.47 -18.28
C LEU A 352 -5.26 -22.49 -19.32
N GLU A 353 -6.09 -22.97 -20.23
CA GLU A 353 -6.72 -22.12 -21.26
C GLU A 353 -7.62 -21.05 -20.62
N LEU A 354 -8.45 -21.45 -19.65
CA LEU A 354 -9.27 -20.52 -18.86
C LEU A 354 -8.40 -19.46 -18.18
N THR A 355 -7.32 -19.87 -17.50
CA THR A 355 -6.44 -18.97 -16.77
C THR A 355 -5.74 -17.98 -17.68
N VAL A 356 -5.23 -18.42 -18.82
CA VAL A 356 -4.57 -17.55 -19.82
C VAL A 356 -5.55 -16.52 -20.40
N SER A 357 -6.78 -16.95 -20.75
CA SER A 357 -7.82 -16.05 -21.24
C SER A 357 -8.23 -15.02 -20.18
N ALA A 358 -8.52 -15.47 -18.97
CA ALA A 358 -8.84 -14.64 -17.83
C ALA A 358 -7.74 -13.61 -17.52
N TYR A 359 -6.49 -14.07 -17.52
CA TYR A 359 -5.33 -13.22 -17.25
C TYR A 359 -5.19 -12.10 -18.29
N LYS A 360 -5.35 -12.41 -19.59
CA LYS A 360 -5.29 -11.41 -20.67
C LYS A 360 -6.36 -10.33 -20.52
N LEU A 361 -7.59 -10.71 -20.18
CA LEU A 361 -8.67 -9.76 -19.90
C LEU A 361 -8.39 -8.93 -18.66
N TYR A 362 -7.97 -9.58 -17.57
CA TYR A 362 -7.66 -8.89 -16.32
C TYR A 362 -6.50 -7.89 -16.50
N ALA A 363 -5.47 -8.23 -17.30
CA ALA A 363 -4.30 -7.38 -17.52
C ALA A 363 -4.65 -5.98 -18.10
N LEU A 364 -5.82 -5.80 -18.70
CA LEU A 364 -6.31 -4.49 -19.14
C LEU A 364 -6.41 -3.48 -17.98
N CYS A 365 -6.59 -3.95 -16.74
CA CYS A 365 -6.65 -3.07 -15.56
C CYS A 365 -5.35 -2.29 -15.35
N PHE A 366 -4.18 -2.84 -15.76
CA PHE A 366 -2.90 -2.16 -15.59
C PHE A 366 -2.80 -0.84 -16.36
N LEU A 367 -3.62 -0.64 -17.40
CA LEU A 367 -3.68 0.62 -18.14
C LEU A 367 -4.24 1.78 -17.27
N PHE A 368 -5.10 1.48 -16.32
CA PHE A 368 -5.79 2.48 -15.49
C PHE A 368 -5.35 2.47 -14.03
N MET A 369 -4.94 1.30 -13.50
CA MET A 369 -4.59 1.07 -12.10
C MET A 369 -3.57 2.08 -11.58
N GLY A 370 -2.50 2.33 -12.34
CA GLY A 370 -1.45 3.26 -11.94
C GLY A 370 -1.95 4.70 -11.79
N PHE A 371 -2.78 5.15 -12.71
CA PHE A 371 -3.37 6.49 -12.65
C PHE A 371 -4.35 6.64 -11.47
N ALA A 372 -5.20 5.63 -11.22
CA ALA A 372 -6.14 5.64 -10.11
C ALA A 372 -5.42 5.69 -8.75
N MET A 373 -4.37 4.89 -8.56
CA MET A 373 -3.54 4.88 -7.35
C MET A 373 -2.80 6.20 -7.15
N TYR A 374 -2.17 6.71 -8.21
CA TYR A 374 -1.42 7.97 -8.15
C TYR A 374 -2.33 9.16 -7.86
N ALA A 375 -3.53 9.20 -8.41
CA ALA A 375 -4.47 10.29 -8.17
C ALA A 375 -4.85 10.41 -6.69
N SER A 376 -5.12 9.29 -6.00
CA SER A 376 -5.35 9.27 -4.56
C SER A 376 -4.12 9.78 -3.79
N ALA A 377 -2.93 9.24 -4.09
CA ALA A 377 -1.68 9.65 -3.47
C ALA A 377 -1.33 11.12 -3.73
N PHE A 378 -1.66 11.66 -4.92
CA PHE A 378 -1.48 13.06 -5.25
C PHE A 378 -2.30 13.99 -4.33
N PHE A 379 -3.58 13.67 -4.09
CA PHE A 379 -4.40 14.47 -3.18
C PHE A 379 -3.98 14.29 -1.71
N THR A 380 -3.51 13.11 -1.32
CA THR A 380 -2.85 12.92 -0.01
C THR A 380 -1.63 13.83 0.12
N ALA A 381 -0.78 13.91 -0.91
CA ALA A 381 0.38 14.79 -0.94
C ALA A 381 0.01 16.28 -0.85
N LEU A 382 -1.11 16.69 -1.42
CA LEU A 382 -1.65 18.05 -1.28
C LEU A 382 -2.35 18.28 0.08
N ASN A 383 -2.29 17.31 0.99
CA ASN A 383 -2.99 17.33 2.28
C ASN A 383 -4.51 17.51 2.16
N ASN A 384 -5.10 16.96 1.11
CA ASN A 384 -6.54 16.89 0.89
C ASN A 384 -7.03 15.44 1.06
N GLY A 385 -7.02 14.97 2.31
CA GLY A 385 -7.40 13.60 2.67
C GLY A 385 -8.83 13.25 2.29
N LEU A 386 -9.74 14.22 2.29
CA LEU A 386 -11.14 13.99 1.92
C LEU A 386 -11.27 13.54 0.45
N VAL A 387 -10.64 14.27 -0.48
CA VAL A 387 -10.67 13.92 -1.91
C VAL A 387 -9.92 12.61 -2.16
N SER A 388 -8.78 12.40 -1.50
CA SER A 388 -8.03 11.15 -1.58
C SER A 388 -8.86 9.95 -1.11
N ALA A 389 -9.48 10.06 0.07
CA ALA A 389 -10.34 9.02 0.62
C ALA A 389 -11.57 8.76 -0.26
N LEU A 390 -12.18 9.81 -0.82
CA LEU A 390 -13.32 9.70 -1.73
C LEU A 390 -12.95 8.95 -3.03
N ILE A 391 -11.79 9.27 -3.62
CA ILE A 391 -11.27 8.55 -4.80
C ILE A 391 -11.07 7.07 -4.48
N SER A 392 -10.43 6.75 -3.35
CA SER A 392 -10.19 5.37 -2.94
C SER A 392 -11.49 4.62 -2.63
N PHE A 393 -12.43 5.26 -1.95
CA PHE A 393 -13.75 4.70 -1.65
C PHE A 393 -14.55 4.41 -2.93
N LEU A 394 -14.65 5.39 -3.83
CA LEU A 394 -15.34 5.23 -5.11
C LEU A 394 -14.69 4.12 -5.95
N ARG A 395 -13.36 4.09 -6.00
CA ARG A 395 -12.61 3.07 -6.73
C ARG A 395 -12.98 1.67 -6.28
N THR A 396 -12.84 1.40 -4.99
CA THR A 396 -12.84 0.02 -4.47
C THR A 396 -14.24 -0.42 -4.05
N LEU A 397 -14.97 0.39 -3.27
CA LEU A 397 -16.27 -0.01 -2.74
C LEU A 397 -17.44 0.31 -3.65
N VAL A 398 -17.34 1.32 -4.51
CA VAL A 398 -18.45 1.67 -5.39
C VAL A 398 -18.25 1.05 -6.77
N PHE A 399 -17.21 1.45 -7.47
CA PHE A 399 -17.05 1.06 -8.87
C PHE A 399 -16.65 -0.41 -9.05
N GLN A 400 -15.71 -0.92 -8.23
CA GLN A 400 -15.32 -2.33 -8.33
C GLN A 400 -16.45 -3.25 -7.87
N VAL A 401 -17.12 -2.95 -6.75
CA VAL A 401 -18.26 -3.77 -6.28
C VAL A 401 -19.38 -3.76 -7.29
N ALA A 402 -19.78 -2.57 -7.80
CA ALA A 402 -20.79 -2.48 -8.84
C ALA A 402 -20.40 -3.25 -10.11
N ALA A 403 -19.16 -3.10 -10.56
CA ALA A 403 -18.65 -3.79 -11.76
C ALA A 403 -18.66 -5.32 -11.58
N VAL A 404 -18.19 -5.85 -10.44
CA VAL A 404 -18.19 -7.28 -10.14
C VAL A 404 -19.60 -7.89 -10.10
N ILE A 405 -20.62 -7.09 -9.73
CA ILE A 405 -22.01 -7.56 -9.69
C ILE A 405 -22.67 -7.43 -11.06
N VAL A 406 -22.52 -6.27 -11.72
CA VAL A 406 -23.28 -5.92 -12.93
C VAL A 406 -22.68 -6.51 -14.21
N LEU A 407 -21.37 -6.44 -14.37
CA LEU A 407 -20.72 -6.90 -15.62
C LEU A 407 -20.91 -8.38 -15.91
N PRO A 408 -20.88 -9.31 -14.93
CA PRO A 408 -21.18 -10.71 -15.18
C PRO A 408 -22.60 -10.96 -15.70
N MET A 409 -23.56 -10.10 -15.36
CA MET A 409 -24.94 -10.18 -15.86
C MET A 409 -25.03 -9.77 -17.36
N LEU A 410 -24.10 -8.94 -17.82
CA LEU A 410 -24.08 -8.43 -19.21
C LEU A 410 -23.15 -9.24 -20.12
N PHE A 411 -22.01 -9.63 -19.62
CA PHE A 411 -20.90 -10.24 -20.39
C PHE A 411 -20.50 -11.64 -19.89
N GLY A 412 -21.30 -12.21 -18.97
CA GLY A 412 -20.97 -13.54 -18.40
C GLY A 412 -19.62 -13.54 -17.69
N ILE A 413 -18.84 -14.61 -17.90
CA ILE A 413 -17.54 -14.84 -17.26
C ILE A 413 -16.55 -13.71 -17.53
N ASP A 414 -16.50 -13.21 -18.76
CA ASP A 414 -15.58 -12.13 -19.16
C ASP A 414 -15.87 -10.84 -18.37
N GLY A 415 -17.12 -10.61 -17.99
CA GLY A 415 -17.51 -9.48 -17.15
C GLY A 415 -16.85 -9.51 -15.75
N ILE A 416 -16.58 -10.69 -15.19
CA ILE A 416 -15.87 -10.82 -13.92
C ILE A 416 -14.44 -10.30 -14.08
N TRP A 417 -13.75 -10.76 -15.11
CA TRP A 417 -12.35 -10.40 -15.37
C TRP A 417 -12.17 -8.92 -15.74
N LEU A 418 -13.15 -8.32 -16.41
CA LEU A 418 -13.14 -6.90 -16.79
C LEU A 418 -13.53 -5.96 -15.66
N SER A 419 -14.05 -6.46 -14.54
CA SER A 419 -14.61 -5.62 -13.46
C SER A 419 -13.61 -4.65 -12.87
N VAL A 420 -12.36 -5.06 -12.65
CA VAL A 420 -11.30 -4.18 -12.15
C VAL A 420 -10.95 -3.11 -13.17
N THR A 421 -10.87 -3.49 -14.45
CA THR A 421 -10.58 -2.55 -15.56
C THR A 421 -11.63 -1.45 -15.63
N VAL A 422 -12.91 -1.80 -15.56
CA VAL A 422 -14.01 -0.82 -15.59
C VAL A 422 -14.00 0.03 -14.32
N GLY A 423 -13.80 -0.57 -13.15
CA GLY A 423 -13.71 0.16 -11.88
C GLY A 423 -12.56 1.18 -11.86
N ASP A 424 -11.38 0.80 -12.29
CA ASP A 424 -10.22 1.68 -12.36
C ASP A 424 -10.38 2.75 -13.46
N GLY A 425 -10.99 2.40 -14.60
CA GLY A 425 -11.31 3.36 -15.67
C GLY A 425 -12.28 4.46 -15.21
N LEU A 426 -13.38 4.07 -14.54
CA LEU A 426 -14.32 5.03 -13.97
C LEU A 426 -13.64 5.91 -12.89
N THR A 427 -12.76 5.31 -12.11
CA THR A 427 -11.96 6.06 -11.12
C THR A 427 -11.09 7.10 -11.79
N CYS A 428 -10.43 6.76 -12.90
CA CYS A 428 -9.61 7.72 -13.65
C CYS A 428 -10.42 8.90 -14.17
N LEU A 429 -11.67 8.70 -14.62
CA LEU A 429 -12.57 9.79 -15.02
C LEU A 429 -12.91 10.72 -13.84
N VAL A 430 -13.30 10.15 -12.70
CA VAL A 430 -13.61 10.93 -11.50
C VAL A 430 -12.36 11.65 -10.97
N ALA A 431 -11.22 10.98 -10.91
CA ALA A 431 -9.96 11.56 -10.46
C ALA A 431 -9.51 12.71 -11.38
N SER A 432 -9.64 12.55 -12.70
CA SER A 432 -9.36 13.62 -13.67
C SER A 432 -10.26 14.83 -13.46
N THR A 433 -11.54 14.60 -13.18
CA THR A 433 -12.49 15.68 -12.86
C THR A 433 -12.05 16.45 -11.62
N PHE A 434 -11.67 15.76 -10.52
CA PHE A 434 -11.14 16.42 -9.32
C PHE A 434 -9.82 17.15 -9.59
N MET A 435 -8.91 16.56 -10.37
CA MET A 435 -7.64 17.19 -10.74
C MET A 435 -7.88 18.51 -11.52
N ILE A 436 -8.81 18.51 -12.46
CA ILE A 436 -9.13 19.69 -13.26
C ILE A 436 -9.85 20.74 -12.39
N ALA A 437 -10.91 20.35 -11.66
CA ALA A 437 -11.71 21.24 -10.84
C ALA A 437 -10.91 21.95 -9.74
N LEU A 438 -9.99 21.21 -9.10
CA LEU A 438 -9.18 21.73 -8.00
C LEU A 438 -7.84 22.35 -8.44
N SER A 439 -7.54 22.34 -9.74
CA SER A 439 -6.27 22.84 -10.29
C SER A 439 -5.99 24.32 -9.97
N GLY A 440 -7.03 25.14 -9.97
CA GLY A 440 -6.94 26.55 -9.60
C GLY A 440 -6.69 26.76 -8.11
N ARG A 441 -7.32 25.94 -7.25
CA ARG A 441 -7.17 26.03 -5.79
C ARG A 441 -5.75 25.69 -5.33
N TYR A 442 -5.10 24.73 -6.00
CA TYR A 442 -3.75 24.27 -5.65
C TYR A 442 -2.65 24.89 -6.52
N GLY A 443 -3.01 25.73 -7.50
CA GLY A 443 -2.07 26.53 -8.28
C GLY A 443 -1.25 25.76 -9.33
N TYR A 444 -1.61 24.52 -9.69
CA TYR A 444 -0.90 23.77 -10.74
C TYR A 444 -1.52 23.94 -12.15
N ARG A 445 -2.47 24.87 -12.33
CA ARG A 445 -2.99 25.29 -13.65
C ARG A 445 -2.02 26.30 -14.31
N LYS A 446 -1.93 26.31 -15.66
CA LYS A 446 -1.17 27.31 -16.43
C LYS A 446 -1.73 28.72 -16.12
N GLY A 447 -0.87 29.64 -15.66
CA GLY A 447 -1.27 31.03 -15.39
C GLY A 447 -2.03 31.28 -14.08
N GLY A 448 -2.15 30.29 -13.21
CA GLY A 448 -2.78 30.47 -11.89
C GLY A 448 -1.81 31.15 -10.92
N LEU A 449 -2.08 32.41 -10.56
CA LEU A 449 -1.49 33.04 -9.38
C LEU A 449 -1.92 32.26 -8.14
N SER A 450 -1.00 32.07 -7.17
CA SER A 450 -1.36 31.47 -5.89
C SER A 450 -2.49 32.30 -5.23
N PRO A 451 -3.34 31.68 -4.36
CA PRO A 451 -4.36 32.44 -3.63
C PRO A 451 -3.78 33.63 -2.86
N LYS A 452 -2.55 33.50 -2.35
CA LYS A 452 -1.81 34.61 -1.71
C LYS A 452 -1.32 35.66 -2.71
N ALA A 453 -0.91 35.27 -3.91
CA ALA A 453 -0.51 36.19 -4.95
C ALA A 453 -1.75 36.88 -5.58
N LYS A 454 -2.91 36.20 -5.64
CA LYS A 454 -4.19 36.85 -5.99
C LYS A 454 -4.61 37.87 -4.93
N ALA A 455 -4.59 37.47 -3.65
CA ALA A 455 -4.92 38.37 -2.54
C ALA A 455 -3.96 39.60 -2.47
N LYS A 456 -2.70 39.41 -2.83
CA LYS A 456 -1.72 40.52 -2.91
C LYS A 456 -1.95 41.43 -4.13
N ALA A 457 -2.36 40.84 -5.26
CA ALA A 457 -2.72 41.59 -6.47
C ALA A 457 -4.08 42.30 -6.34
N GLU A 458 -5.00 41.76 -5.56
CA GLU A 458 -6.30 42.39 -5.26
C GLU A 458 -6.22 43.46 -4.17
N ASN A 459 -5.23 43.40 -3.29
CA ASN A 459 -5.04 44.39 -2.21
C ASN A 459 -4.04 45.49 -2.54
N GLY A 460 -3.49 45.54 -3.77
CA GLY A 460 -2.76 46.68 -4.28
C GLY A 460 -1.39 46.99 -3.64
N ASP A 461 -0.73 45.95 -3.03
CA ASP A 461 0.63 46.06 -2.50
C ASP A 461 1.66 45.28 -3.36
#